data_f9ae93d97d7621cc79800cbeabc2d69e
#
_entry.id   f9ae93d97d7621cc79800cbeabc2d69e
#
_cell.length_a   1.000
_cell.length_b   1.000
_cell.length_c   1.000
_cell.angle_alpha   90.00
_cell.angle_beta   90.00
_cell.angle_gamma   90.00
#
_symmetry.space_group_name_H-M   'P 1'
#
loop_
_entity.id
_entity.type
_entity.pdbx_description
1 polymer ?
#
loop_
_entity_poly.entity_id
_entity_poly.type
_entity_poly.pdbx_seq_one_letter_code
_entity_poly.pdbx_strand_id
1 'polypeptide(L)'
;MVLNEDTGRIAAALPEFFDRVLVDAPCSGEGMFRKEAVAVTQHCEALVKQCAALGAQILDNAAVCLAPGGEMIYSTCTFAPEEDEGQVAAFLQRHPEFTLADVFGNVDYSFGSPGEANRTGGLPLDVSKVRRIWPCQGGEGHFIARLVKAGTPRPLPAPGTYTAEEELWLAAAAEQSKKQKGSKGGKPAKAPDARSARRENSRALREA
;
A
#
# COMPACT_ATOMS: atom_id res chain seq x y z
N MET A 1 -8.98 -2.47 14.45
CA MET A 1 -8.79 -3.93 14.27
C MET A 1 -7.51 -4.16 13.49
N VAL A 2 -6.75 -5.22 13.77
CA VAL A 2 -5.59 -5.64 12.99
C VAL A 2 -5.90 -6.98 12.36
N LEU A 3 -5.75 -7.09 11.03
CA LEU A 3 -5.93 -8.33 10.27
C LEU A 3 -4.57 -8.75 9.72
N ASN A 4 -4.30 -10.06 9.74
CA ASN A 4 -3.18 -10.68 9.02
C ASN A 4 -3.79 -11.52 7.90
N GLU A 5 -4.12 -10.87 6.79
CA GLU A 5 -4.87 -11.49 5.70
C GLU A 5 -4.36 -10.99 4.34
N ASP A 6 -4.59 -11.77 3.31
CA ASP A 6 -4.31 -11.40 1.92
C ASP A 6 -5.26 -10.28 1.44
N THR A 7 -4.72 -9.30 0.70
CA THR A 7 -5.49 -8.14 0.23
C THR A 7 -6.62 -8.51 -0.74
N GLY A 8 -6.46 -9.56 -1.54
CA GLY A 8 -7.52 -10.04 -2.44
C GLY A 8 -8.70 -10.63 -1.68
N ARG A 9 -8.44 -11.30 -0.55
CA ARG A 9 -9.51 -11.80 0.33
C ARG A 9 -10.22 -10.66 1.05
N ILE A 10 -9.47 -9.61 1.44
CA ILE A 10 -10.06 -8.40 2.02
C ILE A 10 -10.95 -7.71 0.98
N ALA A 11 -10.47 -7.56 -0.26
CA ALA A 11 -11.22 -6.94 -1.34
C ALA A 11 -12.52 -7.69 -1.66
N ALA A 12 -12.48 -9.03 -1.66
CA ALA A 12 -13.66 -9.85 -1.86
C ALA A 12 -14.68 -9.74 -0.71
N ALA A 13 -14.22 -9.50 0.52
CA ALA A 13 -15.08 -9.42 1.70
C ALA A 13 -15.64 -8.00 1.95
N LEU A 14 -14.93 -6.97 1.52
CA LEU A 14 -15.21 -5.56 1.86
C LEU A 14 -15.17 -4.66 0.61
N PRO A 15 -15.93 -4.97 -0.47
CA PRO A 15 -15.99 -4.10 -1.64
C PRO A 15 -16.63 -2.77 -1.27
N GLU A 16 -16.06 -1.67 -1.76
CA GLU A 16 -16.54 -0.29 -1.55
C GLU A 16 -16.83 0.07 -0.08
N PHE A 17 -16.09 -0.55 0.84
CA PHE A 17 -16.34 -0.42 2.28
C PHE A 17 -15.69 0.83 2.87
N PHE A 18 -14.47 1.18 2.43
CA PHE A 18 -13.67 2.24 3.05
C PHE A 18 -13.81 3.56 2.30
N ASP A 19 -13.93 4.66 3.03
CA ASP A 19 -13.91 6.01 2.46
C ASP A 19 -12.48 6.51 2.25
N ARG A 20 -11.53 5.97 3.03
CA ARG A 20 -10.10 6.29 2.93
C ARG A 20 -9.25 5.05 3.10
N VAL A 21 -8.26 4.90 2.23
CA VAL A 21 -7.32 3.78 2.24
C VAL A 21 -5.89 4.33 2.20
N LEU A 22 -5.03 3.81 3.05
CA LEU A 22 -3.59 4.01 2.98
C LEU A 22 -2.95 2.70 2.53
N VAL A 23 -2.23 2.76 1.42
CA VAL A 23 -1.40 1.67 0.91
C VAL A 23 0.05 2.03 1.16
N ASP A 24 0.62 1.48 2.24
CA ASP A 24 2.07 1.48 2.46
C ASP A 24 2.62 0.20 1.84
N ALA A 25 3.07 0.32 0.59
CA ALA A 25 3.32 -0.83 -0.26
C ALA A 25 4.64 -1.54 0.11
N PRO A 26 4.67 -2.89 0.08
CA PRO A 26 5.92 -3.61 0.11
C PRO A 26 6.75 -3.19 -1.11
N CYS A 27 7.99 -2.75 -0.88
CA CYS A 27 8.84 -2.19 -1.90
C CYS A 27 10.29 -2.68 -1.79
N SER A 28 11.11 -2.37 -2.78
CA SER A 28 12.54 -2.75 -2.82
C SER A 28 13.39 -2.05 -1.75
N GLY A 29 12.85 -0.98 -1.12
CA GLY A 29 13.34 -0.45 0.15
C GLY A 29 14.65 0.32 0.07
N GLU A 30 14.93 1.04 -1.01
CA GLU A 30 16.16 1.85 -1.15
C GLU A 30 16.27 2.94 -0.09
N GLY A 31 15.15 3.50 0.39
CA GLY A 31 15.10 4.43 1.51
C GLY A 31 15.62 3.83 2.82
N MET A 32 15.62 2.51 2.94
CA MET A 32 16.12 1.80 4.13
C MET A 32 17.62 1.51 4.12
N PHE A 33 18.34 1.82 3.04
CA PHE A 33 19.78 1.52 2.89
C PHE A 33 20.66 2.12 4.01
N ARG A 34 20.25 3.26 4.53
CA ARG A 34 20.96 3.93 5.64
C ARG A 34 20.70 3.30 7.00
N LYS A 35 19.61 2.57 7.16
CA LYS A 35 19.19 1.95 8.43
C LYS A 35 19.50 0.46 8.49
N GLU A 36 19.34 -0.24 7.38
CA GLU A 36 19.42 -1.69 7.33
C GLU A 36 20.41 -2.16 6.27
N ALA A 37 21.56 -2.64 6.70
CA ALA A 37 22.58 -3.20 5.79
C ALA A 37 22.03 -4.38 4.93
N VAL A 38 21.05 -5.10 5.45
CA VAL A 38 20.37 -6.18 4.72
C VAL A 38 19.62 -5.64 3.49
N ALA A 39 19.03 -4.46 3.56
CA ALA A 39 18.35 -3.85 2.42
C ALA A 39 19.31 -3.64 1.25
N VAL A 40 20.54 -3.18 1.52
CA VAL A 40 21.58 -2.99 0.48
C VAL A 40 21.98 -4.31 -0.16
N THR A 41 22.16 -5.36 0.64
CA THR A 41 22.66 -6.66 0.15
C THR A 41 21.60 -7.48 -0.60
N GLN A 42 20.31 -7.21 -0.34
CA GLN A 42 19.20 -7.91 -1.00
C GLN A 42 18.65 -7.15 -2.20
N HIS A 43 18.99 -5.87 -2.36
CA HIS A 43 18.49 -5.06 -3.47
C HIS A 43 19.03 -5.57 -4.80
N CYS A 44 18.13 -5.81 -5.74
CA CYS A 44 18.43 -6.20 -7.11
C CYS A 44 17.23 -5.89 -8.02
N GLU A 45 17.47 -5.87 -9.33
CA GLU A 45 16.43 -5.62 -10.34
C GLU A 45 15.25 -6.61 -10.25
N ALA A 46 15.52 -7.87 -9.93
CA ALA A 46 14.48 -8.88 -9.77
C ALA A 46 13.56 -8.56 -8.59
N LEU A 47 14.10 -8.04 -7.47
CA LEU A 47 13.33 -7.60 -6.32
C LEU A 47 12.44 -6.41 -6.67
N VAL A 48 12.97 -5.40 -7.39
CA VAL A 48 12.19 -4.24 -7.87
C VAL A 48 11.00 -4.70 -8.70
N LYS A 49 11.22 -5.59 -9.69
CA LYS A 49 10.14 -6.12 -10.53
C LYS A 49 9.09 -6.90 -9.73
N GLN A 50 9.53 -7.70 -8.77
CA GLN A 50 8.63 -8.46 -7.88
C GLN A 50 7.79 -7.52 -7.01
N CYS A 51 8.40 -6.51 -6.40
CA CYS A 51 7.71 -5.53 -5.58
C CYS A 51 6.74 -4.69 -6.41
N ALA A 52 7.13 -4.25 -7.61
CA ALA A 52 6.26 -3.54 -8.52
C ALA A 52 5.01 -4.37 -8.91
N ALA A 53 5.18 -5.66 -9.22
CA ALA A 53 4.07 -6.55 -9.54
C ALA A 53 3.13 -6.75 -8.34
N LEU A 54 3.70 -6.94 -7.15
CA LEU A 54 2.91 -7.08 -5.91
C LEU A 54 2.20 -5.78 -5.55
N GLY A 55 2.86 -4.64 -5.69
CA GLY A 55 2.28 -3.31 -5.48
C GLY A 55 1.08 -3.06 -6.40
N ALA A 56 1.16 -3.48 -7.68
CA ALA A 56 0.05 -3.41 -8.61
C ALA A 56 -1.17 -4.18 -8.11
N GLN A 57 -0.98 -5.43 -7.67
CA GLN A 57 -2.07 -6.25 -7.13
C GLN A 57 -2.70 -5.64 -5.87
N ILE A 58 -1.88 -5.10 -4.98
CA ILE A 58 -2.36 -4.46 -3.76
C ILE A 58 -3.17 -3.20 -4.09
N LEU A 59 -2.71 -2.37 -5.03
CA LEU A 59 -3.44 -1.17 -5.49
C LEU A 59 -4.78 -1.55 -6.12
N ASP A 60 -4.80 -2.58 -6.98
CA ASP A 60 -6.03 -3.05 -7.62
C ASP A 60 -7.05 -3.57 -6.57
N ASN A 61 -6.58 -4.30 -5.57
CA ASN A 61 -7.42 -4.76 -4.45
C ASN A 61 -7.90 -3.59 -3.56
N ALA A 62 -7.05 -2.61 -3.30
CA ALA A 62 -7.40 -1.41 -2.56
C ALA A 62 -8.46 -0.58 -3.31
N ALA A 63 -8.38 -0.51 -4.64
CA ALA A 63 -9.38 0.16 -5.48
C ALA A 63 -10.78 -0.49 -5.36
N VAL A 64 -10.84 -1.82 -5.23
CA VAL A 64 -12.11 -2.54 -4.96
C VAL A 64 -12.67 -2.19 -3.59
N CYS A 65 -11.81 -2.09 -2.57
CA CYS A 65 -12.22 -1.77 -1.20
C CYS A 65 -12.67 -0.32 -1.02
N LEU A 66 -12.24 0.59 -1.89
CA LEU A 66 -12.52 2.02 -1.76
C LEU A 66 -13.91 2.35 -2.30
N ALA A 67 -14.69 3.07 -1.51
CA ALA A 67 -16.02 3.55 -1.89
C ALA A 67 -15.95 4.62 -2.98
N PRO A 68 -17.02 4.81 -3.77
CA PRO A 68 -17.16 5.95 -4.69
C PRO A 68 -16.95 7.28 -3.97
N GLY A 69 -16.16 8.18 -4.54
CA GLY A 69 -15.77 9.45 -3.92
C GLY A 69 -14.73 9.34 -2.81
N GLY A 70 -14.24 8.13 -2.51
CA GLY A 70 -13.20 7.89 -1.53
C GLY A 70 -11.81 8.30 -2.01
N GLU A 71 -10.87 8.36 -1.07
CA GLU A 71 -9.48 8.76 -1.29
C GLU A 71 -8.51 7.64 -0.91
N MET A 72 -7.49 7.43 -1.73
CA MET A 72 -6.41 6.49 -1.47
C MET A 72 -5.07 7.22 -1.47
N ILE A 73 -4.27 6.99 -0.44
CA ILE A 73 -2.86 7.38 -0.42
C ILE A 73 -2.03 6.13 -0.73
N TYR A 74 -1.14 6.25 -1.69
CA TYR A 74 -0.12 5.26 -2.02
C TYR A 74 1.24 5.77 -1.56
N SER A 75 1.99 4.96 -0.82
CA SER A 75 3.35 5.29 -0.40
C SER A 75 4.31 4.12 -0.53
N THR A 76 5.57 4.44 -0.75
CA THR A 76 6.70 3.50 -0.75
C THR A 76 7.88 4.09 -0.02
N CYS A 77 8.83 3.26 0.38
CA CYS A 77 10.15 3.68 0.86
C CYS A 77 11.27 3.31 -0.14
N THR A 78 11.00 3.42 -1.43
CA THR A 78 11.97 3.17 -2.51
C THR A 78 12.13 4.40 -3.41
N PHE A 79 13.07 4.32 -4.36
CA PHE A 79 13.27 5.31 -5.42
C PHE A 79 13.05 4.70 -6.81
N ALA A 80 12.73 3.42 -6.88
CA ALA A 80 12.54 2.69 -8.12
C ALA A 80 11.34 3.25 -8.92
N PRO A 81 11.53 3.69 -10.17
CA PRO A 81 10.45 4.25 -10.99
C PRO A 81 9.28 3.30 -11.19
N GLU A 82 9.56 2.01 -11.27
CA GLU A 82 8.58 0.93 -11.47
C GLU A 82 7.63 0.78 -10.29
N GLU A 83 8.06 1.19 -9.10
CA GLU A 83 7.31 1.11 -7.86
C GLU A 83 6.68 2.46 -7.49
N ASP A 84 7.10 3.55 -8.12
CA ASP A 84 6.69 4.93 -7.83
C ASP A 84 5.83 5.53 -8.96
N GLU A 85 6.36 6.48 -9.76
CA GLU A 85 5.60 7.15 -10.82
C GLU A 85 5.08 6.19 -11.87
N GLY A 86 5.88 5.20 -12.27
CA GLY A 86 5.48 4.17 -13.23
C GLY A 86 4.30 3.35 -12.72
N GLN A 87 4.31 3.00 -11.43
CA GLN A 87 3.22 2.28 -10.79
C GLN A 87 1.92 3.07 -10.77
N VAL A 88 1.99 4.36 -10.37
CA VAL A 88 0.83 5.24 -10.32
C VAL A 88 0.28 5.50 -11.73
N ALA A 89 1.14 5.75 -12.70
CA ALA A 89 0.75 5.96 -14.09
C ALA A 89 0.06 4.70 -14.66
N ALA A 90 0.62 3.52 -14.44
CA ALA A 90 0.03 2.25 -14.86
C ALA A 90 -1.30 1.95 -14.16
N PHE A 91 -1.41 2.27 -12.88
CA PHE A 91 -2.67 2.14 -12.13
C PHE A 91 -3.77 3.00 -12.74
N LEU A 92 -3.50 4.27 -13.02
CA LEU A 92 -4.49 5.19 -13.64
C LEU A 92 -4.93 4.75 -15.04
N GLN A 93 -4.09 4.03 -15.78
CA GLN A 93 -4.47 3.43 -17.06
C GLN A 93 -5.46 2.27 -16.89
N ARG A 94 -5.30 1.46 -15.84
CA ARG A 94 -6.19 0.33 -15.55
C ARG A 94 -7.49 0.76 -14.87
N HIS A 95 -7.46 1.88 -14.15
CA HIS A 95 -8.55 2.38 -13.32
C HIS A 95 -8.96 3.80 -13.75
N PRO A 96 -9.69 3.95 -14.88
CA PRO A 96 -10.10 5.25 -15.39
C PRO A 96 -11.09 5.99 -14.47
N GLU A 97 -11.68 5.28 -13.50
CA GLU A 97 -12.50 5.85 -12.44
C GLU A 97 -11.69 6.60 -11.37
N PHE A 98 -10.35 6.52 -11.41
CA PHE A 98 -9.48 7.26 -10.50
C PHE A 98 -8.85 8.46 -11.17
N THR A 99 -8.62 9.49 -10.36
CA THR A 99 -7.83 10.68 -10.74
C THR A 99 -6.71 10.92 -9.74
N LEU A 100 -5.57 11.43 -10.25
CA LEU A 100 -4.48 11.87 -9.41
C LEU A 100 -4.81 13.25 -8.82
N ALA A 101 -4.84 13.36 -7.50
CA ALA A 101 -5.01 14.62 -6.78
C ALA A 101 -3.66 15.11 -6.24
N ASP A 102 -3.54 16.41 -6.00
CA ASP A 102 -2.36 16.97 -5.33
C ASP A 102 -2.24 16.40 -3.91
N VAL A 103 -1.05 15.94 -3.53
CA VAL A 103 -0.79 15.33 -2.21
C VAL A 103 -1.13 16.29 -1.07
N PHE A 104 -0.87 17.58 -1.25
CA PHE A 104 -1.17 18.59 -0.22
C PHE A 104 -2.60 19.11 -0.26
N GLY A 105 -3.32 18.90 -1.36
CA GLY A 105 -4.66 19.45 -1.53
C GLY A 105 -4.65 20.99 -1.48
N ASN A 106 -5.43 21.55 -0.56
CA ASN A 106 -5.54 23.01 -0.36
C ASN A 106 -4.70 23.52 0.82
N VAL A 107 -3.75 22.72 1.32
CA VAL A 107 -2.92 23.11 2.46
C VAL A 107 -1.75 23.95 1.95
N ASP A 108 -1.57 25.14 2.51
CA ASP A 108 -0.41 26.00 2.24
C ASP A 108 0.84 25.47 2.96
N TYR A 109 1.25 24.27 2.57
CA TYR A 109 2.39 23.57 3.13
C TYR A 109 2.93 22.61 2.08
N SER A 110 4.22 22.66 1.83
CA SER A 110 4.87 21.73 0.91
C SER A 110 6.20 21.22 1.47
N PHE A 111 6.47 19.95 1.24
CA PHE A 111 7.76 19.31 1.52
C PHE A 111 8.14 18.37 0.38
N GLY A 112 9.39 17.94 0.36
CA GLY A 112 9.88 17.07 -0.71
C GLY A 112 9.97 17.78 -2.05
N SER A 113 10.06 17.01 -3.10
CA SER A 113 10.07 17.46 -4.51
C SER A 113 8.95 16.82 -5.31
N PRO A 114 8.52 17.43 -6.41
CA PRO A 114 7.65 16.76 -7.38
C PRO A 114 8.25 15.44 -7.85
N GLY A 115 7.42 14.58 -8.43
CA GLY A 115 7.89 13.42 -9.17
C GLY A 115 8.66 13.79 -10.43
N GLU A 116 9.23 12.79 -11.09
CA GLU A 116 10.07 12.97 -12.26
C GLU A 116 9.41 12.39 -13.52
N ALA A 117 9.18 13.23 -14.54
CA ALA A 117 8.45 12.85 -15.74
C ALA A 117 9.11 11.72 -16.55
N ASN A 118 10.44 11.61 -16.50
CA ASN A 118 11.20 10.54 -17.15
C ASN A 118 11.07 9.18 -16.43
N ARG A 119 10.40 9.12 -15.29
CA ARG A 119 10.22 7.92 -14.45
C ARG A 119 8.84 7.27 -14.58
N THR A 120 7.97 7.79 -15.43
CA THR A 120 6.60 7.27 -15.62
C THR A 120 6.50 6.04 -16.53
N GLY A 121 7.62 5.53 -17.03
CA GLY A 121 7.63 4.45 -18.03
C GLY A 121 7.03 4.88 -19.39
N GLY A 122 7.00 6.18 -19.69
CA GLY A 122 6.39 6.74 -20.89
C GLY A 122 4.87 6.92 -20.83
N LEU A 123 4.24 6.59 -19.71
CA LEU A 123 2.81 6.79 -19.49
C LEU A 123 2.52 8.24 -19.03
N PRO A 124 1.34 8.79 -19.36
CA PRO A 124 0.97 10.13 -18.92
C PRO A 124 0.74 10.18 -17.41
N LEU A 125 1.40 11.12 -16.74
CA LEU A 125 1.21 11.41 -15.31
C LEU A 125 1.55 12.87 -15.05
N ASP A 126 0.70 13.57 -14.32
CA ASP A 126 1.02 14.90 -13.79
C ASP A 126 1.91 14.75 -12.54
N VAL A 127 3.21 14.66 -12.76
CA VAL A 127 4.20 14.42 -11.70
C VAL A 127 4.29 15.56 -10.69
N SER A 128 3.72 16.74 -10.97
CA SER A 128 3.65 17.83 -10.00
C SER A 128 2.76 17.52 -8.80
N LYS A 129 1.85 16.56 -8.93
CA LYS A 129 0.88 16.16 -7.91
C LYS A 129 1.38 15.06 -6.96
N VAL A 130 2.47 14.39 -7.30
CA VAL A 130 3.12 13.40 -6.42
C VAL A 130 4.30 14.02 -5.68
N ARG A 131 4.82 13.34 -4.67
CA ARG A 131 5.98 13.81 -3.91
C ARG A 131 7.01 12.71 -3.71
N ARG A 132 8.26 13.12 -3.91
CA ARG A 132 9.45 12.39 -3.50
C ARG A 132 10.12 13.10 -2.33
N ILE A 133 10.44 12.35 -1.29
CA ILE A 133 11.15 12.85 -0.12
C ILE A 133 12.53 12.21 -0.16
N TRP A 134 13.52 12.98 -0.62
CA TRP A 134 14.88 12.50 -0.76
C TRP A 134 15.63 12.53 0.58
N PRO A 135 16.63 11.67 0.78
CA PRO A 135 17.44 11.68 2.01
C PRO A 135 18.09 13.03 2.31
N CYS A 136 18.48 13.81 1.29
CA CYS A 136 19.03 15.14 1.45
C CYS A 136 18.03 16.18 1.96
N GLN A 137 16.73 15.86 1.95
CA GLN A 137 15.65 16.71 2.45
C GLN A 137 15.24 16.37 3.89
N GLY A 138 16.04 15.58 4.61
CA GLY A 138 15.82 15.23 6.01
C GLY A 138 14.98 13.98 6.23
N GLY A 139 14.53 13.30 5.16
CA GLY A 139 13.82 12.04 5.22
C GLY A 139 14.73 10.82 5.03
N GLU A 140 14.13 9.65 4.94
CA GLU A 140 14.83 8.40 4.64
C GLU A 140 14.77 8.05 3.17
N GLY A 141 13.78 8.55 2.51
CA GLY A 141 13.41 8.27 1.13
C GLY A 141 11.99 7.72 1.09
N HIS A 142 11.08 8.50 0.50
CA HIS A 142 9.68 8.09 0.34
C HIS A 142 9.13 8.66 -0.96
N PHE A 143 8.15 7.93 -1.49
CA PHE A 143 7.27 8.41 -2.54
C PHE A 143 5.84 8.43 -2.03
N ILE A 144 5.04 9.42 -2.45
CA ILE A 144 3.65 9.59 -2.04
C ILE A 144 2.82 10.03 -3.23
N ALA A 145 1.67 9.39 -3.44
CA ALA A 145 0.63 9.79 -4.38
C ALA A 145 -0.75 9.75 -3.72
N ARG A 146 -1.62 10.70 -4.09
CA ARG A 146 -3.01 10.76 -3.65
C ARG A 146 -3.93 10.51 -4.83
N LEU A 147 -4.78 9.50 -4.71
CA LEU A 147 -5.70 9.02 -5.72
C LEU A 147 -7.13 9.21 -5.23
N VAL A 148 -8.03 9.67 -6.09
CA VAL A 148 -9.44 9.90 -5.76
C VAL A 148 -10.30 9.09 -6.70
N LYS A 149 -11.19 8.26 -6.15
CA LYS A 149 -12.17 7.49 -6.91
C LYS A 149 -13.36 8.37 -7.29
N ALA A 150 -13.81 8.29 -8.53
CA ALA A 150 -15.00 9.00 -9.00
C ALA A 150 -16.24 8.62 -8.18
N GLY A 151 -17.16 9.57 -8.01
CA GLY A 151 -18.41 9.37 -7.29
C GLY A 151 -18.66 10.41 -6.22
N THR A 152 -19.71 10.24 -5.46
CA THR A 152 -20.08 11.14 -4.36
C THR A 152 -19.55 10.57 -3.04
N PRO A 153 -18.72 11.31 -2.29
CA PRO A 153 -18.29 10.87 -0.98
C PRO A 153 -19.47 10.62 -0.04
N ARG A 154 -19.40 9.53 0.70
CA ARG A 154 -20.39 9.27 1.74
C ARG A 154 -20.23 10.31 2.88
N PRO A 155 -21.33 10.76 3.49
CA PRO A 155 -21.24 11.55 4.71
C PRO A 155 -20.47 10.77 5.76
N LEU A 156 -19.43 11.36 6.33
CA LEU A 156 -18.70 10.73 7.42
C LEU A 156 -19.64 10.60 8.63
N PRO A 157 -19.73 9.42 9.26
CA PRO A 157 -20.47 9.28 10.49
C PRO A 157 -19.86 10.18 11.59
N ALA A 158 -20.68 10.64 12.51
CA ALA A 158 -20.16 11.37 13.67
C ALA A 158 -19.18 10.48 14.44
N PRO A 159 -18.10 11.03 15.03
CA PRO A 159 -17.13 10.24 15.79
C PRO A 159 -17.82 9.36 16.84
N GLY A 160 -17.52 8.06 16.82
CA GLY A 160 -18.09 7.09 17.74
C GLY A 160 -19.44 6.49 17.32
N THR A 161 -19.99 6.87 16.17
CA THR A 161 -21.16 6.19 15.58
C THR A 161 -20.70 5.19 14.53
N TYR A 162 -21.24 3.99 14.59
CA TYR A 162 -21.03 2.95 13.59
C TYR A 162 -22.32 2.72 12.82
N THR A 163 -22.23 2.43 11.53
CA THR A 163 -23.38 1.97 10.76
C THR A 163 -23.77 0.55 11.18
N ALA A 164 -25.02 0.16 10.93
CA ALA A 164 -25.45 -1.21 11.22
C ALA A 164 -24.60 -2.28 10.50
N GLU A 165 -24.07 -1.96 9.32
CA GLU A 165 -23.19 -2.85 8.56
C GLU A 165 -21.81 -2.97 9.23
N GLU A 166 -21.24 -1.88 9.72
CA GLU A 166 -20.00 -1.87 10.48
C GLU A 166 -20.14 -2.64 11.78
N GLU A 167 -21.26 -2.52 12.49
CA GLU A 167 -21.56 -3.29 13.68
C GLU A 167 -21.67 -4.79 13.39
N LEU A 168 -22.33 -5.18 12.30
CA LEU A 168 -22.42 -6.58 11.85
C LEU A 168 -21.03 -7.13 11.49
N TRP A 169 -20.21 -6.34 10.81
CA TRP A 169 -18.86 -6.74 10.46
C TRP A 169 -17.97 -6.88 11.69
N LEU A 170 -18.03 -5.95 12.64
CA LEU A 170 -17.33 -6.04 13.92
C LEU A 170 -17.75 -7.28 14.73
N ALA A 171 -19.05 -7.61 14.73
CA ALA A 171 -19.57 -8.79 15.37
C ALA A 171 -19.05 -10.08 14.70
N ALA A 172 -19.08 -10.15 13.36
CA ALA A 172 -18.56 -11.30 12.61
C ALA A 172 -17.06 -11.51 12.83
N ALA A 173 -16.27 -10.43 12.84
CA ALA A 173 -14.84 -10.49 13.12
C ALA A 173 -14.54 -10.93 14.56
N ALA A 174 -15.33 -10.50 15.53
CA ALA A 174 -15.22 -10.93 16.92
C ALA A 174 -15.52 -12.43 17.08
N GLU A 175 -16.49 -12.96 16.34
CA GLU A 175 -16.81 -14.40 16.35
C GLU A 175 -15.69 -15.24 15.71
N GLN A 176 -15.10 -14.78 14.60
CA GLN A 176 -13.97 -15.46 13.98
C GLN A 176 -12.76 -15.51 14.90
N SER A 177 -12.49 -14.42 15.60
CA SER A 177 -11.41 -14.34 16.60
C SER A 177 -11.62 -15.31 17.77
N LYS A 178 -12.87 -15.51 18.22
CA LYS A 178 -13.22 -16.50 19.26
C LYS A 178 -13.03 -17.93 18.76
N LYS A 179 -13.41 -18.24 17.52
CA LYS A 179 -13.22 -19.56 16.91
C LYS A 179 -11.75 -19.93 16.77
N GLN A 180 -10.89 -18.97 16.41
CA GLN A 180 -9.44 -19.18 16.34
C GLN A 180 -8.81 -19.41 17.73
N LYS A 181 -9.30 -18.74 18.77
CA LYS A 181 -8.81 -18.96 20.15
C LYS A 181 -9.27 -20.30 20.73
N GLY A 182 -10.46 -20.77 20.37
CA GLY A 182 -11.01 -22.06 20.83
C GLY A 182 -10.35 -23.27 20.12
N SER A 183 -9.75 -23.11 18.97
CA SER A 183 -9.05 -24.18 18.22
C SER A 183 -7.59 -24.40 18.68
N LYS A 184 -7.02 -23.54 19.52
CA LYS A 184 -5.62 -23.63 20.00
C LYS A 184 -5.52 -24.29 21.38
N GLY A 185 -5.99 -25.55 21.49
CA GLY A 185 -5.57 -26.48 22.56
C GLY A 185 -4.28 -27.26 22.23
N GLY A 186 -3.60 -26.95 21.12
CA GLY A 186 -2.27 -27.46 20.78
C GLY A 186 -1.21 -26.42 21.11
N LYS A 187 -0.07 -26.84 21.70
CA LYS A 187 1.09 -25.96 21.92
C LYS A 187 1.35 -25.13 20.65
N PRO A 188 1.52 -23.80 20.76
CA PRO A 188 1.84 -22.99 19.59
C PRO A 188 3.14 -23.51 18.98
N ALA A 189 3.07 -23.94 17.72
CA ALA A 189 4.28 -24.10 16.91
C ALA A 189 5.00 -22.75 16.97
N LYS A 190 6.27 -22.77 17.39
CA LYS A 190 7.12 -21.59 17.42
C LYS A 190 6.99 -20.90 16.05
N ALA A 191 6.51 -19.67 16.05
CA ALA A 191 6.49 -18.88 14.81
C ALA A 191 7.89 -18.94 14.20
N PRO A 192 8.02 -19.21 12.89
CA PRO A 192 9.33 -19.22 12.27
C PRO A 192 9.95 -17.85 12.52
N ASP A 193 11.17 -17.87 13.10
CA ASP A 193 11.95 -16.66 13.32
C ASP A 193 12.01 -15.91 11.97
N ALA A 194 11.78 -14.59 12.00
CA ALA A 194 11.85 -13.75 10.81
C ALA A 194 13.15 -13.96 10.01
N ARG A 195 14.21 -14.43 10.67
CA ARG A 195 15.46 -14.90 10.02
C ARG A 195 15.30 -16.19 9.22
N SER A 196 14.44 -17.12 9.63
CA SER A 196 14.26 -18.40 8.88
C SER A 196 13.38 -18.19 7.64
N ALA A 197 12.31 -17.39 7.72
CA ALA A 197 11.48 -17.03 6.58
C ALA A 197 12.28 -16.23 5.52
N ARG A 198 13.17 -15.33 5.97
CA ARG A 198 14.11 -14.61 5.09
C ARG A 198 15.14 -15.53 4.43
N ARG A 199 15.59 -16.59 5.10
CA ARG A 199 16.52 -17.58 4.53
C ARG A 199 15.87 -18.46 3.47
N GLU A 200 14.63 -18.86 3.63
CA GLU A 200 13.90 -19.65 2.63
C GLU A 200 13.62 -18.83 1.37
N ASN A 201 13.19 -17.57 1.50
CA ASN A 201 13.04 -16.66 0.35
C ASN A 201 14.37 -16.39 -0.36
N SER A 202 15.47 -16.22 0.38
CA SER A 202 16.81 -16.05 -0.22
C SER A 202 17.33 -17.30 -0.92
N ARG A 203 16.86 -18.49 -0.53
CA ARG A 203 17.20 -19.74 -1.19
C ARG A 203 16.40 -19.94 -2.47
N ALA A 204 15.10 -19.66 -2.45
CA ALA A 204 14.23 -19.69 -3.62
C ALA A 204 14.68 -18.72 -4.73
N LEU A 205 15.22 -17.54 -4.35
CA LEU A 205 15.76 -16.55 -5.29
C LEU A 205 17.13 -16.94 -5.88
N ARG A 206 17.84 -17.92 -5.32
CA ARG A 206 19.11 -18.42 -5.86
C ARG A 206 18.95 -19.66 -6.74
N GLU A 207 17.80 -20.32 -6.66
CA GLU A 207 17.47 -21.53 -7.41
C GLU A 207 16.58 -21.25 -8.64
N ALA A 208 16.11 -19.96 -8.81
CA ALA A 208 15.39 -19.44 -9.96
C ALA A 208 16.28 -18.55 -10.83
#